data_8328727d9a22044e7eee4a6abf89a309
#
_entry.id   8328727d9a22044e7eee4a6abf89a309
#
_cell.length_a   1.000
_cell.length_b   1.000
_cell.length_c   1.000
_cell.angle_alpha   90.00
_cell.angle_beta   90.00
_cell.angle_gamma   90.00
#
_symmetry.space_group_name_H-M   'P 1'
#
loop_
_entity.id
_entity.type
_entity.pdbx_description
1 polymer ?
#
loop_
_entity_poly.entity_id
_entity_poly.type
_entity_poly.pdbx_seq_one_letter_code
_entity_poly.pdbx_strand_id
1 'polypeptide(L)'
;MAETRILVGPERFTVGTEYDWLAERDEDGAVVTFTGKVRNHNLGDSVKALTLEHYPGMTEKSLAAIVAEARGRWPLGRVTVIHRIGEMWPGEEIVFVGVTSAHRGSAFAAGEFIMDYLKTKAPFWKREATPEGDRWVESRDSDKQAASRW
;
A
#
# COMPACT_ATOMS: atom_id res chain seq x y z
N MET A 1 -9.27 15.25 1.22
CA MET A 1 -10.36 15.28 0.24
C MET A 1 -11.36 14.19 0.57
N ALA A 2 -12.64 14.48 0.31
CA ALA A 2 -13.73 13.54 0.62
C ALA A 2 -13.61 12.22 -0.17
N GLU A 3 -12.90 12.22 -1.28
CA GLU A 3 -12.77 11.06 -2.16
C GLU A 3 -11.45 10.31 -1.95
N THR A 4 -10.66 10.68 -0.97
CA THR A 4 -9.38 10.03 -0.65
C THR A 4 -9.35 9.67 0.83
N ARG A 5 -9.02 8.39 1.13
CA ARG A 5 -8.83 7.90 2.50
C ARG A 5 -7.41 7.42 2.66
N ILE A 6 -6.69 7.99 3.60
CA ILE A 6 -5.31 7.58 3.92
C ILE A 6 -5.24 7.28 5.41
N LEU A 7 -4.86 6.06 5.76
CA LEU A 7 -4.74 5.60 7.13
C LEU A 7 -3.39 4.93 7.33
N VAL A 8 -2.68 5.33 8.37
CA VAL A 8 -1.43 4.70 8.80
C VAL A 8 -1.56 4.42 10.28
N GLY A 9 -1.44 3.16 10.68
CA GLY A 9 -1.57 2.79 12.07
C GLY A 9 -1.45 1.30 12.29
N PRO A 10 -1.47 0.84 13.54
CA PRO A 10 -1.35 -0.58 13.86
C PRO A 10 -2.65 -1.36 13.69
N GLU A 11 -3.77 -0.70 13.53
CA GLU A 11 -5.08 -1.31 13.50
C GLU A 11 -5.27 -2.15 12.24
N ARG A 12 -5.98 -3.27 12.40
CA ARG A 12 -6.39 -4.10 11.27
C ARG A 12 -7.49 -3.39 10.49
N PHE A 13 -7.56 -3.69 9.20
CA PHE A 13 -8.63 -3.20 8.34
C PHE A 13 -9.43 -4.38 7.81
N THR A 14 -10.65 -4.12 7.38
CA THR A 14 -11.53 -5.12 6.78
C THR A 14 -11.70 -4.79 5.30
N VAL A 15 -11.16 -5.65 4.43
CA VAL A 15 -11.16 -5.41 2.98
C VAL A 15 -12.58 -5.19 2.46
N GLY A 16 -13.55 -5.98 2.91
CA GLY A 16 -14.93 -5.84 2.46
C GLY A 16 -15.52 -4.47 2.78
N THR A 17 -15.24 -3.95 3.98
CA THR A 17 -15.71 -2.62 4.38
C THR A 17 -15.08 -1.54 3.53
N GLU A 18 -13.77 -1.64 3.28
CA GLU A 18 -13.08 -0.66 2.44
C GLU A 18 -13.55 -0.75 0.99
N TYR A 19 -13.79 -1.95 0.49
CA TYR A 19 -14.34 -2.14 -0.84
C TYR A 19 -15.73 -1.48 -0.97
N ASP A 20 -16.60 -1.67 0.03
CA ASP A 20 -17.95 -1.13 -0.02
C ASP A 20 -17.94 0.39 -0.17
N TRP A 21 -17.06 1.07 0.55
CA TRP A 21 -16.93 2.52 0.41
C TRP A 21 -16.45 2.92 -0.98
N LEU A 22 -15.46 2.21 -1.53
CA LEU A 22 -14.95 2.49 -2.87
C LEU A 22 -16.03 2.30 -3.93
N ALA A 23 -16.87 1.29 -3.76
CA ALA A 23 -17.84 0.88 -4.77
C ALA A 23 -19.15 1.67 -4.75
N GLU A 24 -19.29 2.67 -3.87
CA GLU A 24 -20.55 3.40 -3.72
C GLU A 24 -20.93 4.26 -4.92
N ARG A 25 -19.97 4.69 -5.71
CA ARG A 25 -20.25 5.64 -6.82
C ARG A 25 -20.62 4.89 -8.08
N ASP A 26 -21.75 5.22 -8.65
CA ASP A 26 -22.20 4.59 -9.90
C ASP A 26 -21.59 5.20 -11.17
N GLU A 27 -20.82 6.28 -11.03
CA GLU A 27 -20.03 6.85 -12.13
C GLU A 27 -18.79 6.01 -12.44
N ASP A 28 -18.34 5.20 -11.49
CA ASP A 28 -17.13 4.41 -11.63
C ASP A 28 -17.47 3.04 -12.19
N GLY A 29 -16.93 2.73 -13.36
CA GLY A 29 -17.11 1.42 -13.98
C GLY A 29 -16.07 0.40 -13.51
N ALA A 30 -15.06 0.82 -12.74
CA ALA A 30 -14.00 -0.06 -12.31
C ALA A 30 -13.57 0.23 -10.87
N VAL A 31 -13.40 -0.84 -10.10
CA VAL A 31 -12.82 -0.81 -8.75
C VAL A 31 -11.67 -1.80 -8.76
N VAL A 32 -10.46 -1.31 -8.51
CA VAL A 32 -9.28 -2.17 -8.40
C VAL A 32 -8.76 -2.09 -6.98
N THR A 33 -8.55 -3.24 -6.36
CA THR A 33 -7.99 -3.31 -5.01
C THR A 33 -6.80 -4.23 -4.99
N PHE A 34 -5.83 -3.86 -4.16
CA PHE A 34 -4.66 -4.67 -3.87
C PHE A 34 -4.53 -4.79 -2.37
N THR A 35 -4.30 -6.01 -1.89
CA THR A 35 -4.01 -6.27 -0.48
C THR A 35 -2.67 -6.98 -0.39
N GLY A 36 -1.72 -6.37 0.33
CA GLY A 36 -0.44 -6.99 0.62
C GLY A 36 -0.48 -7.68 1.98
N LYS A 37 0.22 -8.80 2.08
CA LYS A 37 0.26 -9.62 3.29
C LYS A 37 1.70 -9.87 3.71
N VAL A 38 1.89 -10.17 4.97
CA VAL A 38 3.18 -10.61 5.48
C VAL A 38 3.41 -12.05 5.04
N ARG A 39 4.50 -12.30 4.32
CA ARG A 39 4.87 -13.64 3.86
C ARG A 39 5.61 -14.38 4.97
N ASN A 40 5.55 -15.71 4.94
CA ASN A 40 6.29 -16.53 5.89
C ASN A 40 7.76 -16.72 5.51
N HIS A 41 8.17 -16.26 4.33
CA HIS A 41 9.57 -16.31 3.86
C HIS A 41 9.93 -14.99 3.17
N ASN A 42 11.18 -14.58 3.33
CA ASN A 42 11.74 -13.47 2.59
C ASN A 42 13.19 -13.81 2.24
N LEU A 43 13.55 -13.72 0.95
CA LEU A 43 14.89 -14.05 0.44
C LEU A 43 15.31 -15.48 0.81
N GLY A 44 14.34 -16.41 0.83
CA GLY A 44 14.58 -17.82 1.13
C GLY A 44 14.62 -18.17 2.61
N ASP A 45 14.57 -17.18 3.50
CA ASP A 45 14.60 -17.40 4.96
C ASP A 45 13.18 -17.37 5.54
N SER A 46 12.98 -18.17 6.60
CA SER A 46 11.74 -18.12 7.37
C SER A 46 11.64 -16.81 8.13
N VAL A 47 10.46 -16.19 8.09
CA VAL A 47 10.17 -14.95 8.82
C VAL A 47 9.19 -15.28 9.93
N LYS A 48 9.55 -14.97 11.18
CA LYS A 48 8.66 -15.16 12.34
C LYS A 48 7.72 -14.00 12.50
N ALA A 49 8.23 -12.78 12.33
CA ALA A 49 7.43 -11.57 12.45
C ALA A 49 8.08 -10.45 11.63
N LEU A 50 7.26 -9.53 11.16
CA LEU A 50 7.70 -8.31 10.52
C LEU A 50 7.29 -7.14 11.40
N THR A 51 8.24 -6.27 11.72
CA THR A 51 7.92 -5.00 12.39
C THR A 51 8.13 -3.87 11.39
N LEU A 52 7.09 -3.09 11.18
CA LEU A 52 7.15 -1.95 10.30
C LEU A 52 7.15 -0.68 11.11
N GLU A 53 8.13 0.17 10.88
CA GLU A 53 8.21 1.48 11.50
C GLU A 53 8.06 2.56 10.44
N HIS A 54 7.58 3.73 10.85
CA HIS A 54 7.33 4.83 9.94
C HIS A 54 7.72 6.15 10.58
N TYR A 55 7.62 7.22 9.81
CA TYR A 55 7.89 8.57 10.27
C TYR A 55 6.55 9.28 10.45
N PRO A 56 6.02 9.40 11.69
CA PRO A 56 4.69 9.98 11.92
C PRO A 56 4.56 11.38 11.30
N GLY A 57 3.42 11.63 10.68
CA GLY A 57 3.16 12.89 9.97
C GLY A 57 3.76 12.92 8.58
N MET A 58 5.02 12.56 8.43
CA MET A 58 5.67 12.52 7.11
C MET A 58 5.15 11.40 6.23
N THR A 59 4.85 10.26 6.84
CA THR A 59 4.31 9.11 6.10
C THR A 59 2.98 9.46 5.46
N GLU A 60 2.06 10.02 6.23
CA GLU A 60 0.75 10.42 5.70
C GLU A 60 0.88 11.46 4.60
N LYS A 61 1.78 12.42 4.77
CA LYS A 61 2.05 13.42 3.72
C LYS A 61 2.60 12.79 2.45
N SER A 62 3.52 11.83 2.60
CA SER A 62 4.10 11.12 1.45
C SER A 62 3.04 10.34 0.70
N LEU A 63 2.15 9.63 1.41
CA LEU A 63 1.07 8.88 0.79
C LEU A 63 0.07 9.83 0.10
N ALA A 64 -0.25 10.95 0.73
CA ALA A 64 -1.13 11.95 0.13
C ALA A 64 -0.54 12.52 -1.16
N ALA A 65 0.78 12.77 -1.17
CA ALA A 65 1.47 13.26 -2.37
C ALA A 65 1.44 12.24 -3.49
N ILE A 66 1.63 10.96 -3.16
CA ILE A 66 1.57 9.87 -4.15
C ILE A 66 0.16 9.80 -4.77
N VAL A 67 -0.88 9.87 -3.96
CA VAL A 67 -2.26 9.84 -4.45
C VAL A 67 -2.55 11.07 -5.31
N ALA A 68 -2.08 12.25 -4.89
CA ALA A 68 -2.26 13.49 -5.66
C ALA A 68 -1.59 13.37 -7.04
N GLU A 69 -0.40 12.79 -7.10
CA GLU A 69 0.28 12.57 -8.37
C GLU A 69 -0.48 11.59 -9.26
N ALA A 70 -1.01 10.51 -8.67
CA ALA A 70 -1.85 9.56 -9.41
C ALA A 70 -3.08 10.26 -10.01
N ARG A 71 -3.73 11.13 -9.23
CA ARG A 71 -4.89 11.89 -9.71
C ARG A 71 -4.53 12.86 -10.84
N GLY A 72 -3.30 13.37 -10.84
CA GLY A 72 -2.82 14.21 -11.93
C GLY A 72 -2.57 13.45 -13.21
N ARG A 73 -2.30 12.15 -13.12
CA ARG A 73 -1.98 11.30 -14.28
C ARG A 73 -3.22 10.60 -14.86
N TRP A 74 -4.20 10.26 -14.03
CA TRP A 74 -5.37 9.50 -14.43
C TRP A 74 -6.65 10.07 -13.81
N PRO A 75 -7.78 9.96 -14.50
CA PRO A 75 -9.07 10.38 -13.93
C PRO A 75 -9.55 9.33 -12.93
N LEU A 76 -9.50 9.65 -11.65
CA LEU A 76 -9.83 8.73 -10.58
C LEU A 76 -11.03 9.20 -9.78
N GLY A 77 -11.81 8.27 -9.28
CA GLY A 77 -12.87 8.51 -8.33
C GLY A 77 -12.33 8.44 -6.91
N ARG A 78 -12.82 7.46 -6.13
CA ARG A 78 -12.35 7.26 -4.77
C ARG A 78 -11.04 6.48 -4.74
N VAL A 79 -10.18 6.85 -3.80
CA VAL A 79 -8.88 6.18 -3.60
C VAL A 79 -8.71 5.95 -2.11
N THR A 80 -8.29 4.73 -1.75
CA THR A 80 -7.95 4.36 -0.37
C THR A 80 -6.52 3.85 -0.34
N VAL A 81 -5.74 4.35 0.60
CA VAL A 81 -4.43 3.78 0.93
C VAL A 81 -4.37 3.57 2.44
N ILE A 82 -4.25 2.32 2.85
CA ILE A 82 -4.12 1.95 4.26
C ILE A 82 -2.81 1.21 4.41
N HIS A 83 -1.97 1.65 5.34
CA HIS A 83 -0.74 0.95 5.65
C HIS A 83 -0.63 0.73 7.16
N ARG A 84 -0.52 -0.52 7.55
CA ARG A 84 -0.32 -0.88 8.95
C ARG A 84 1.14 -0.74 9.32
N ILE A 85 1.37 -0.49 10.59
CA ILE A 85 2.70 -0.40 11.20
C ILE A 85 2.72 -1.30 12.43
N GLY A 86 3.90 -1.44 13.04
CA GLY A 86 4.09 -2.28 14.20
C GLY A 86 4.38 -3.72 13.85
N GLU A 87 4.29 -4.60 14.83
CA GLU A 87 4.62 -6.01 14.66
C GLU A 87 3.45 -6.76 14.01
N MET A 88 3.77 -7.52 12.96
CA MET A 88 2.79 -8.33 12.23
C MET A 88 3.37 -9.70 11.95
N TRP A 89 2.51 -10.71 11.99
CA TRP A 89 2.88 -12.10 11.78
C TRP A 89 2.55 -12.56 10.36
N PRO A 90 3.21 -13.60 9.87
CA PRO A 90 2.89 -14.14 8.55
C PRO A 90 1.41 -14.41 8.37
N GLY A 91 0.89 -14.01 7.21
CA GLY A 91 -0.52 -14.11 6.88
C GLY A 91 -1.35 -12.89 7.21
N GLU A 92 -0.86 -11.99 8.06
CA GLU A 92 -1.59 -10.76 8.34
C GLU A 92 -1.55 -9.81 7.15
N GLU A 93 -2.65 -9.08 6.96
CA GLU A 93 -2.74 -8.06 5.93
C GLU A 93 -2.03 -6.79 6.40
N ILE A 94 -1.20 -6.21 5.55
CA ILE A 94 -0.34 -5.09 5.93
C ILE A 94 -0.68 -3.82 5.18
N VAL A 95 -1.08 -3.93 3.92
CA VAL A 95 -1.36 -2.76 3.08
C VAL A 95 -2.58 -3.01 2.21
N PHE A 96 -3.36 -1.97 2.02
CA PHE A 96 -4.52 -1.99 1.12
C PHE A 96 -4.47 -0.74 0.25
N VAL A 97 -4.58 -0.94 -1.07
CA VAL A 97 -4.73 0.15 -2.03
C VAL A 97 -5.98 -0.13 -2.85
N GLY A 98 -6.90 0.82 -2.84
CA GLY A 98 -8.11 0.74 -3.65
C GLY A 98 -8.23 1.97 -4.53
N VAL A 99 -8.58 1.77 -5.79
CA VAL A 99 -8.69 2.85 -6.77
C VAL A 99 -9.93 2.63 -7.62
N THR A 100 -10.68 3.68 -7.85
CA THR A 100 -11.83 3.64 -8.74
C THR A 100 -11.65 4.59 -9.92
N SER A 101 -12.23 4.24 -11.04
CA SER A 101 -12.24 5.07 -12.25
C SER A 101 -13.41 4.68 -13.13
N ALA A 102 -13.74 5.52 -14.09
CA ALA A 102 -14.78 5.17 -15.07
C ALA A 102 -14.41 3.91 -15.85
N HIS A 103 -13.11 3.69 -16.11
CA HIS A 103 -12.62 2.56 -16.91
C HIS A 103 -11.48 1.84 -16.22
N ARG A 104 -11.35 0.53 -16.49
CA ARG A 104 -10.37 -0.34 -15.84
C ARG A 104 -8.92 0.05 -16.10
N GLY A 105 -8.62 0.61 -17.28
CA GLY A 105 -7.25 0.95 -17.64
C GLY A 105 -6.61 1.93 -16.66
N SER A 106 -7.30 3.03 -16.37
CA SER A 106 -6.81 4.01 -15.39
C SER A 106 -6.78 3.44 -13.98
N ALA A 107 -7.76 2.61 -13.62
CA ALA A 107 -7.81 2.02 -12.30
C ALA A 107 -6.63 1.07 -12.06
N PHE A 108 -6.32 0.20 -13.01
CA PHE A 108 -5.15 -0.69 -12.91
C PHE A 108 -3.84 0.10 -12.87
N ALA A 109 -3.70 1.06 -13.79
CA ALA A 109 -2.46 1.84 -13.87
C ALA A 109 -2.21 2.62 -12.59
N ALA A 110 -3.22 3.30 -12.07
CA ALA A 110 -3.09 4.09 -10.86
C ALA A 110 -2.80 3.21 -9.63
N GLY A 111 -3.47 2.07 -9.52
CA GLY A 111 -3.22 1.14 -8.41
C GLY A 111 -1.79 0.64 -8.41
N GLU A 112 -1.27 0.24 -9.56
CA GLU A 112 0.11 -0.21 -9.68
C GLU A 112 1.11 0.91 -9.40
N PHE A 113 0.85 2.10 -9.94
CA PHE A 113 1.68 3.28 -9.69
C PHE A 113 1.78 3.59 -8.19
N ILE A 114 0.64 3.61 -7.49
CA ILE A 114 0.60 3.91 -6.06
C ILE A 114 1.44 2.89 -5.30
N MET A 115 1.32 1.60 -5.61
CA MET A 115 2.11 0.57 -4.95
C MET A 115 3.60 0.70 -5.24
N ASP A 116 3.98 0.98 -6.49
CA ASP A 116 5.38 1.14 -6.85
C ASP A 116 6.02 2.30 -6.10
N TYR A 117 5.33 3.44 -6.02
CA TYR A 117 5.85 4.60 -5.30
C TYR A 117 5.81 4.42 -3.79
N LEU A 118 4.79 3.74 -3.27
CA LEU A 118 4.73 3.43 -1.84
C LEU A 118 5.92 2.59 -1.40
N LYS A 119 6.32 1.62 -2.21
CA LYS A 119 7.45 0.73 -1.90
C LYS A 119 8.80 1.43 -1.91
N THR A 120 8.93 2.55 -2.60
CA THR A 120 10.23 3.21 -2.79
C THR A 120 10.31 4.62 -2.21
N LYS A 121 9.19 5.33 -2.09
CA LYS A 121 9.19 6.75 -1.70
C LYS A 121 8.55 7.04 -0.35
N ALA A 122 7.80 6.11 0.21
CA ALA A 122 7.21 6.31 1.53
C ALA A 122 8.23 5.95 2.62
N PRO A 123 8.28 6.73 3.74
CA PRO A 123 9.28 6.52 4.78
C PRO A 123 8.89 5.40 5.75
N PHE A 124 8.96 4.18 5.27
CA PHE A 124 8.77 2.98 6.07
C PHE A 124 10.08 2.23 6.22
N TRP A 125 10.31 1.64 7.41
CA TRP A 125 11.43 0.75 7.68
C TRP A 125 10.90 -0.59 8.12
N LYS A 126 11.46 -1.67 7.57
CA LYS A 126 11.08 -3.04 7.88
C LYS A 126 12.15 -3.74 8.67
N ARG A 127 11.75 -4.42 9.74
CA ARG A 127 12.62 -5.30 10.51
C ARG A 127 11.96 -6.67 10.58
N GLU A 128 12.72 -7.70 10.19
CA GLU A 128 12.25 -9.07 10.22
C GLU A 128 12.88 -9.83 11.38
N ALA A 129 12.05 -10.56 12.13
CA ALA A 129 12.53 -11.54 13.12
C ALA A 129 12.73 -12.87 12.41
N THR A 130 13.96 -13.38 12.43
CA THR A 130 14.34 -14.66 11.83
C THR A 130 14.93 -15.58 12.89
N PRO A 131 15.14 -16.89 12.59
CA PRO A 131 15.81 -17.78 13.52
C PRO A 131 17.22 -17.33 13.93
N GLU A 132 17.89 -16.54 13.06
CA GLU A 132 19.23 -16.01 13.32
C GLU A 132 19.20 -14.65 14.02
N GLY A 133 18.02 -14.09 14.30
CA GLY A 133 17.84 -12.79 14.93
C GLY A 133 17.12 -11.80 14.01
N ASP A 134 16.99 -10.59 14.50
CA ASP A 134 16.32 -9.52 13.75
C ASP A 134 17.25 -8.93 12.68
N ARG A 135 16.65 -8.51 11.57
CA ARG A 135 17.39 -7.82 10.51
C ARG A 135 16.52 -6.75 9.87
N TRP A 136 17.15 -5.67 9.39
CA TRP A 136 16.49 -4.66 8.59
C TRP A 136 16.38 -5.14 7.15
N VAL A 137 15.27 -4.78 6.49
CA VAL A 137 14.99 -5.16 5.10
C VAL A 137 14.98 -3.91 4.24
N GLU A 138 15.81 -3.89 3.20
CA GLU A 138 15.83 -2.80 2.23
C GLU A 138 14.81 -3.02 1.12
N SER A 139 14.47 -1.93 0.41
CA SER A 139 13.66 -2.02 -0.80
C SER A 139 14.35 -2.90 -1.82
N ARG A 140 13.58 -3.74 -2.49
CA ARG A 140 14.11 -4.61 -3.53
C ARG A 140 14.47 -3.82 -4.77
N ASP A 141 15.48 -4.28 -5.50
CA ASP A 141 15.83 -3.69 -6.80
C ASP A 141 14.64 -3.75 -7.77
N SER A 142 13.85 -4.83 -7.73
CA SER A 142 12.64 -4.94 -8.55
C SER A 142 11.63 -3.84 -8.23
N ASP A 143 11.51 -3.43 -6.97
CA ASP A 143 10.62 -2.32 -6.60
C ASP A 143 11.12 -1.00 -7.16
N LYS A 144 12.44 -0.76 -7.10
CA LYS A 144 13.05 0.45 -7.66
C LYS A 144 12.90 0.50 -9.17
N GLN A 145 13.08 -0.62 -9.85
CA GLN A 145 12.88 -0.72 -11.29
C GLN A 145 11.42 -0.48 -11.67
N ALA A 146 10.49 -1.06 -10.93
CA ALA A 146 9.07 -0.85 -11.17
C ALA A 146 8.69 0.63 -11.01
N ALA A 147 9.19 1.30 -9.97
CA ALA A 147 8.94 2.72 -9.77
C ALA A 147 9.54 3.58 -10.87
N SER A 148 10.69 3.19 -11.41
CA SER A 148 11.41 4.00 -12.40
C SER A 148 10.69 4.13 -13.74
N ARG A 149 9.72 3.24 -14.05
CA ARG A 149 8.97 3.32 -15.31
C ARG A 149 7.86 4.39 -15.28
N TRP A 150 7.57 4.95 -14.12
CA TRP A 150 6.57 6.00 -13.96
C TRP A 150 7.18 7.39 -13.94
#